data_a2e7436e65dca0a0c62042618fc44eca
#
_entry.id   a2e7436e65dca0a0c62042618fc44eca
#
_cell.length_a   1.000
_cell.length_b   1.000
_cell.length_c   1.000
_cell.angle_alpha   90.00
_cell.angle_beta   90.00
_cell.angle_gamma   90.00
#
_symmetry.space_group_name_H-M   'P 1'
#
loop_
_entity.id
_entity.type
_entity.pdbx_description
1 polymer ?
#
loop_
_entity_poly.entity_id
_entity_poly.type
_entity_poly.pdbx_seq_one_letter_code
_entity_poly.pdbx_strand_id
1 'polypeptide(L)'
;LRSRIAIAAAGLSLAAASVAQSPSPRSAWVSPGTNGSPIDGTVFHAQVLLDAAGFPAGVIDGKPGMSLRKAIEGFQEARGLDKTGKLDVATRQALLSQNRASTVMVRLTPDQVAGPFVYPFPKKPEDQAKLPALSYRNMLEKVAESFHTTPETIVALNGPKALIGPGQTLRLPNVLAANRDYEG
;
A
#
# COMPACT_ATOMS: atom_id res chain seq x y z
N LEU A 1 -16.56 80.53 -21.05
CA LEU A 1 -17.00 79.45 -20.11
C LEU A 1 -16.61 78.12 -20.73
N ARG A 2 -15.53 77.49 -20.21
CA ARG A 2 -15.03 76.20 -20.68
C ARG A 2 -15.26 75.16 -19.57
N SER A 3 -16.28 74.32 -19.81
CA SER A 3 -16.52 73.15 -18.96
C SER A 3 -15.47 72.04 -19.24
N ARG A 4 -14.75 71.66 -18.20
CA ARG A 4 -13.86 70.45 -18.22
C ARG A 4 -14.66 69.27 -17.72
N ILE A 5 -14.87 68.27 -18.60
CA ILE A 5 -15.44 67.00 -18.26
C ILE A 5 -14.28 66.12 -17.77
N ALA A 6 -14.32 65.69 -16.52
CA ALA A 6 -13.36 64.73 -15.94
C ALA A 6 -13.90 63.31 -16.24
N ILE A 7 -13.15 62.54 -17.01
CA ILE A 7 -13.43 61.14 -17.25
C ILE A 7 -12.76 60.32 -16.12
N ALA A 8 -13.57 59.76 -15.26
CA ALA A 8 -13.10 58.80 -14.24
C ALA A 8 -12.90 57.42 -14.91
N ALA A 9 -11.63 57.00 -14.98
CA ALA A 9 -11.31 55.65 -15.41
C ALA A 9 -11.55 54.67 -14.24
N ALA A 10 -12.59 53.89 -14.32
CA ALA A 10 -12.81 52.76 -13.39
C ALA A 10 -11.90 51.61 -13.78
N GLY A 11 -10.83 51.40 -12.97
CA GLY A 11 -9.95 50.26 -13.08
C GLY A 11 -10.66 48.97 -12.64
N LEU A 12 -10.96 48.10 -13.61
CA LEU A 12 -11.47 46.76 -13.35
C LEU A 12 -10.29 45.89 -12.92
N SER A 13 -10.12 45.66 -11.60
CA SER A 13 -9.21 44.68 -11.10
C SER A 13 -9.76 43.27 -11.35
N LEU A 14 -9.24 42.57 -12.38
CA LEU A 14 -9.45 41.14 -12.51
C LEU A 14 -8.70 40.43 -11.35
N ALA A 15 -9.46 40.03 -10.33
CA ALA A 15 -8.99 39.06 -9.38
C ALA A 15 -8.84 37.71 -10.12
N ALA A 16 -7.58 37.32 -10.39
CA ALA A 16 -7.30 36.00 -10.89
C ALA A 16 -7.66 35.01 -9.78
N ALA A 17 -8.80 34.34 -9.92
CA ALA A 17 -9.15 33.20 -9.10
C ALA A 17 -8.08 32.14 -9.34
N SER A 18 -7.22 31.92 -8.36
CA SER A 18 -6.31 30.78 -8.35
C SER A 18 -7.17 29.52 -8.28
N VAL A 19 -7.34 28.88 -9.41
CA VAL A 19 -7.93 27.56 -9.47
C VAL A 19 -6.95 26.65 -8.77
N ALA A 20 -7.27 26.27 -7.55
CA ALA A 20 -6.55 25.22 -6.85
C ALA A 20 -6.60 23.98 -7.74
N GLN A 21 -5.48 23.66 -8.38
CA GLN A 21 -5.34 22.45 -9.16
C GLN A 21 -5.56 21.27 -8.20
N SER A 22 -6.65 20.56 -8.39
CA SER A 22 -6.84 19.26 -7.77
C SER A 22 -5.59 18.44 -8.06
N PRO A 23 -4.99 17.77 -7.06
CA PRO A 23 -3.82 16.96 -7.31
C PRO A 23 -4.16 15.96 -8.42
N SER A 24 -3.43 16.04 -9.51
CA SER A 24 -3.57 15.10 -10.63
C SER A 24 -3.53 13.68 -10.09
N PRO A 25 -4.39 12.76 -10.57
CA PRO A 25 -4.31 11.38 -10.18
C PRO A 25 -2.86 10.93 -10.32
N ARG A 26 -2.32 10.30 -9.29
CA ARG A 26 -0.90 9.97 -9.22
C ARG A 26 -0.55 9.04 -10.37
N SER A 27 -0.09 9.62 -11.45
CA SER A 27 0.34 8.93 -12.66
C SER A 27 1.69 8.23 -12.49
N ALA A 28 2.37 8.46 -11.37
CA ALA A 28 3.71 7.95 -11.11
C ALA A 28 3.71 6.89 -10.01
N TRP A 29 4.50 5.85 -10.23
CA TRP A 29 4.84 4.85 -9.23
C TRP A 29 5.69 5.51 -8.14
N VAL A 30 5.28 5.37 -6.88
CA VAL A 30 5.92 6.02 -5.75
C VAL A 30 6.68 4.98 -4.94
N SER A 31 7.92 5.28 -4.60
CA SER A 31 8.68 4.46 -3.66
C SER A 31 7.96 4.41 -2.31
N PRO A 32 7.75 3.23 -1.72
CA PRO A 32 7.04 3.08 -0.47
C PRO A 32 7.83 3.54 0.75
N GLY A 33 9.12 3.83 0.58
CA GLY A 33 10.01 4.27 1.64
C GLY A 33 10.57 5.67 1.43
N THR A 34 11.61 5.99 2.16
CA THR A 34 12.45 7.18 1.97
C THR A 34 13.45 6.94 0.84
N ASN A 35 14.14 7.98 0.37
CA ASN A 35 15.24 7.85 -0.58
C ASN A 35 16.25 6.79 -0.10
N GLY A 36 16.59 5.85 -0.98
CA GLY A 36 17.46 4.72 -0.66
C GLY A 36 16.75 3.50 -0.05
N SER A 37 15.41 3.47 -0.06
CA SER A 37 14.66 2.27 0.34
C SER A 37 15.09 1.06 -0.51
N PRO A 38 15.31 -0.13 0.12
CA PRO A 38 15.61 -1.35 -0.61
C PRO A 38 14.40 -1.93 -1.34
N ILE A 39 13.22 -1.31 -1.19
CA ILE A 39 11.97 -1.77 -1.78
C ILE A 39 11.78 -1.08 -3.13
N ASP A 40 11.60 -1.87 -4.20
CA ASP A 40 11.20 -1.35 -5.52
C ASP A 40 9.78 -0.80 -5.43
N GLY A 41 9.66 0.53 -5.49
CA GLY A 41 8.39 1.24 -5.36
C GLY A 41 7.40 0.91 -6.48
N THR A 42 7.87 0.60 -7.67
CA THR A 42 7.01 0.22 -8.81
C THR A 42 6.39 -1.14 -8.58
N VAL A 43 7.19 -2.15 -8.25
CA VAL A 43 6.72 -3.51 -7.98
C VAL A 43 5.83 -3.55 -6.75
N PHE A 44 6.26 -2.91 -5.66
CA PHE A 44 5.50 -2.85 -4.42
C PHE A 44 4.12 -2.20 -4.63
N HIS A 45 4.06 -1.08 -5.34
CA HIS A 45 2.79 -0.40 -5.62
C HIS A 45 1.87 -1.27 -6.48
N ALA A 46 2.43 -1.97 -7.48
CA ALA A 46 1.67 -2.91 -8.29
C ALA A 46 1.10 -4.07 -7.46
N GLN A 47 1.88 -4.63 -6.53
CA GLN A 47 1.41 -5.67 -5.62
C GLN A 47 0.23 -5.18 -4.76
N VAL A 48 0.32 -3.97 -4.20
CA VAL A 48 -0.78 -3.35 -3.43
C VAL A 48 -2.03 -3.14 -4.27
N LEU A 49 -1.89 -2.63 -5.50
CA LEU A 49 -3.03 -2.37 -6.38
C LEU A 49 -3.69 -3.65 -6.90
N LEU A 50 -2.90 -4.69 -7.17
CA LEU A 50 -3.40 -6.01 -7.55
C LEU A 50 -4.16 -6.67 -6.40
N ASP A 51 -3.61 -6.64 -5.19
CA ASP A 51 -4.27 -7.16 -3.98
C ASP A 51 -5.62 -6.47 -3.76
N ALA A 52 -5.65 -5.15 -3.81
CA ALA A 52 -6.87 -4.36 -3.67
C ALA A 52 -7.90 -4.61 -4.78
N ALA A 53 -7.45 -5.05 -5.96
CA ALA A 53 -8.33 -5.43 -7.08
C ALA A 53 -8.81 -6.89 -7.03
N GLY A 54 -8.44 -7.66 -6.01
CA GLY A 54 -8.78 -9.07 -5.85
C GLY A 54 -7.87 -10.04 -6.60
N PHE A 55 -6.69 -9.58 -7.03
CA PHE A 55 -5.66 -10.40 -7.68
C PHE A 55 -4.39 -10.46 -6.82
N PRO A 56 -4.40 -11.17 -5.68
CA PRO A 56 -3.28 -11.16 -4.74
C PRO A 56 -2.01 -11.66 -5.42
N ALA A 57 -0.96 -10.84 -5.35
CA ALA A 57 0.33 -11.12 -5.96
C ALA A 57 1.27 -11.95 -5.04
N GLY A 58 0.72 -12.57 -4.01
CA GLY A 58 1.48 -13.18 -2.92
C GLY A 58 1.94 -12.14 -1.91
N VAL A 59 3.16 -12.28 -1.42
CA VAL A 59 3.73 -11.36 -0.44
C VAL A 59 4.02 -9.99 -1.09
N ILE A 60 3.62 -8.93 -0.39
CA ILE A 60 3.87 -7.54 -0.82
C ILE A 60 5.23 -7.10 -0.25
N ASP A 61 6.27 -7.24 -1.04
CA ASP A 61 7.66 -7.00 -0.63
C ASP A 61 8.49 -6.18 -1.64
N GLY A 62 7.87 -5.77 -2.75
CA GLY A 62 8.53 -5.05 -3.83
C GLY A 62 9.43 -5.92 -4.69
N LYS A 63 9.33 -7.25 -4.62
CA LYS A 63 10.15 -8.16 -5.42
C LYS A 63 9.34 -8.77 -6.56
N PRO A 64 9.91 -8.87 -7.76
CA PRO A 64 9.28 -9.61 -8.84
C PRO A 64 9.29 -11.12 -8.54
N GLY A 65 8.28 -11.82 -9.03
CA GLY A 65 8.17 -13.27 -8.85
C GLY A 65 7.04 -13.88 -9.67
N MET A 66 6.91 -15.20 -9.57
CA MET A 66 5.88 -15.93 -10.32
C MET A 66 4.47 -15.54 -9.89
N SER A 67 4.24 -15.34 -8.58
CA SER A 67 2.94 -14.94 -8.04
C SER A 67 2.50 -13.59 -8.59
N LEU A 68 3.40 -12.60 -8.61
CA LEU A 68 3.14 -11.30 -9.22
C LEU A 68 2.78 -11.44 -10.71
N ARG A 69 3.55 -12.23 -11.47
CA ARG A 69 3.26 -12.45 -12.88
C ARG A 69 1.87 -13.04 -13.09
N LYS A 70 1.50 -14.05 -12.29
CA LYS A 70 0.17 -14.68 -12.36
C LYS A 70 -0.96 -13.73 -11.99
N ALA A 71 -0.76 -12.91 -10.96
CA ALA A 71 -1.71 -11.87 -10.58
C ALA A 71 -1.92 -10.85 -11.72
N ILE A 72 -0.83 -10.43 -12.38
CA ILE A 72 -0.90 -9.53 -13.55
C ILE A 72 -1.66 -10.22 -14.69
N GLU A 73 -1.36 -11.47 -15.03
CA GLU A 73 -2.06 -12.23 -16.08
C GLU A 73 -3.57 -12.30 -15.80
N GLY A 74 -3.96 -12.59 -14.55
CA GLY A 74 -5.37 -12.63 -14.15
C GLY A 74 -6.06 -11.28 -14.21
N PHE A 75 -5.37 -10.22 -13.75
CA PHE A 75 -5.87 -8.86 -13.83
C PHE A 75 -6.06 -8.39 -15.29
N GLN A 76 -5.07 -8.66 -16.16
CA GLN A 76 -5.13 -8.33 -17.59
C GLN A 76 -6.32 -9.03 -18.26
N GLU A 77 -6.49 -10.32 -18.01
CA GLU A 77 -7.63 -11.10 -18.53
C GLU A 77 -8.98 -10.53 -18.09
N ALA A 78 -9.13 -10.23 -16.79
CA ALA A 78 -10.35 -9.65 -16.24
C ALA A 78 -10.66 -8.23 -16.77
N ARG A 79 -9.65 -7.52 -17.26
CA ARG A 79 -9.77 -6.17 -17.83
C ARG A 79 -9.78 -6.12 -19.35
N GLY A 80 -9.75 -7.29 -20.03
CA GLY A 80 -9.70 -7.36 -21.49
C GLY A 80 -8.42 -6.80 -22.09
N LEU A 81 -7.31 -6.84 -21.35
CA LEU A 81 -5.97 -6.43 -21.80
C LEU A 81 -5.20 -7.63 -22.35
N ASP A 82 -4.16 -7.35 -23.12
CA ASP A 82 -3.22 -8.40 -23.58
C ASP A 82 -2.58 -9.11 -22.37
N LYS A 83 -2.69 -10.44 -22.33
CA LYS A 83 -2.21 -11.27 -21.22
C LYS A 83 -0.69 -11.47 -21.28
N THR A 84 0.05 -10.41 -21.05
CA THR A 84 1.53 -10.40 -21.14
C THR A 84 2.21 -10.86 -19.85
N GLY A 85 1.53 -10.81 -18.71
CA GLY A 85 2.10 -11.04 -17.39
C GLY A 85 3.14 -10.00 -16.98
N LYS A 86 3.16 -8.84 -17.64
CA LYS A 86 4.10 -7.75 -17.40
C LYS A 86 3.36 -6.47 -17.01
N LEU A 87 4.04 -5.60 -16.26
CA LEU A 87 3.57 -4.26 -15.96
C LEU A 87 3.80 -3.34 -17.18
N ASP A 88 3.19 -3.66 -18.30
CA ASP A 88 3.19 -2.81 -19.51
C ASP A 88 2.39 -1.51 -19.29
N VAL A 89 2.38 -0.64 -20.29
CA VAL A 89 1.75 0.68 -20.19
C VAL A 89 0.26 0.56 -19.89
N ALA A 90 -0.46 -0.31 -20.61
CA ALA A 90 -1.90 -0.48 -20.45
C ALA A 90 -2.24 -1.03 -19.05
N THR A 91 -1.50 -2.04 -18.60
CA THR A 91 -1.66 -2.63 -17.27
C THR A 91 -1.41 -1.61 -16.16
N ARG A 92 -0.32 -0.83 -16.27
CA ARG A 92 -0.01 0.23 -15.29
C ARG A 92 -1.11 1.30 -15.24
N GLN A 93 -1.60 1.77 -16.38
CA GLN A 93 -2.69 2.74 -16.43
C GLN A 93 -3.96 2.19 -15.77
N ALA A 94 -4.33 0.95 -16.07
CA ALA A 94 -5.49 0.31 -15.49
C ALA A 94 -5.35 0.12 -13.97
N LEU A 95 -4.17 -0.25 -13.46
CA LEU A 95 -3.91 -0.36 -12.02
C LEU A 95 -3.96 1.01 -11.33
N LEU A 96 -3.30 2.03 -11.90
CA LEU A 96 -3.22 3.37 -11.33
C LEU A 96 -4.57 4.09 -11.30
N SER A 97 -5.54 3.69 -12.14
CA SER A 97 -6.90 4.25 -12.10
C SER A 97 -7.61 4.05 -10.75
N GLN A 98 -7.15 3.11 -9.91
CA GLN A 98 -7.65 2.92 -8.56
C GLN A 98 -7.31 4.10 -7.62
N ASN A 99 -6.38 4.96 -7.98
CA ASN A 99 -5.92 6.12 -7.21
C ASN A 99 -5.58 5.81 -5.74
N ARG A 100 -5.04 4.62 -5.48
CA ARG A 100 -4.66 4.14 -4.15
C ARG A 100 -3.16 4.35 -3.92
N ALA A 101 -2.80 4.92 -2.77
CA ALA A 101 -1.40 5.02 -2.36
C ALA A 101 -0.83 3.63 -2.04
N SER A 102 0.48 3.43 -2.24
CA SER A 102 1.16 2.16 -1.96
C SER A 102 1.23 1.83 -0.46
N THR A 103 1.27 2.84 0.40
CA THR A 103 1.36 2.66 1.86
C THR A 103 0.33 3.52 2.58
N VAL A 104 0.03 3.12 3.81
CA VAL A 104 -0.84 3.83 4.75
C VAL A 104 -0.19 3.84 6.13
N MET A 105 -0.48 4.88 6.93
CA MET A 105 -0.10 4.92 8.35
C MET A 105 -1.20 4.26 9.16
N VAL A 106 -0.85 3.20 9.89
CA VAL A 106 -1.79 2.41 10.71
C VAL A 106 -1.37 2.52 12.16
N ARG A 107 -2.30 2.92 13.03
CA ARG A 107 -2.14 2.83 14.47
C ARG A 107 -2.59 1.44 14.92
N LEU A 108 -1.65 0.64 15.41
CA LEU A 108 -1.93 -0.73 15.81
C LEU A 108 -2.87 -0.81 17.00
N THR A 109 -3.92 -1.62 16.87
CA THR A 109 -4.83 -1.93 17.97
C THR A 109 -4.24 -3.02 18.88
N PRO A 110 -4.72 -3.16 20.14
CA PRO A 110 -4.31 -4.27 21.00
C PRO A 110 -4.50 -5.64 20.32
N ASP A 111 -5.62 -5.87 19.65
CA ASP A 111 -5.95 -7.16 19.01
C ASP A 111 -5.01 -7.50 17.85
N GLN A 112 -4.58 -6.50 17.07
CA GLN A 112 -3.63 -6.70 15.98
C GLN A 112 -2.27 -7.19 16.45
N VAL A 113 -1.92 -6.97 17.70
CA VAL A 113 -0.62 -7.35 18.27
C VAL A 113 -0.73 -8.34 19.43
N ALA A 114 -1.94 -8.77 19.80
CA ALA A 114 -2.13 -9.77 20.85
C ALA A 114 -1.68 -11.17 20.41
N GLY A 115 -1.15 -11.97 21.40
CA GLY A 115 -0.88 -13.38 21.23
C GLY A 115 -2.15 -14.25 21.17
N PRO A 116 -1.98 -15.54 21.27
CA PRO A 116 -0.75 -16.21 21.75
C PRO A 116 0.38 -16.26 20.72
N PHE A 117 1.63 -16.28 21.22
CA PHE A 117 2.83 -16.46 20.40
C PHE A 117 3.56 -17.73 20.79
N VAL A 118 4.19 -18.38 19.81
CA VAL A 118 4.97 -19.60 20.02
C VAL A 118 6.44 -19.34 19.74
N TYR A 119 7.25 -19.31 20.80
CA TYR A 119 8.69 -19.14 20.68
C TYR A 119 9.45 -20.01 21.72
N PRO A 120 10.46 -20.79 21.32
CA PRO A 120 10.88 -21.03 19.94
C PRO A 120 9.85 -21.83 19.14
N PHE A 121 9.71 -21.52 17.86
CA PHE A 121 8.79 -22.26 16.99
C PHE A 121 9.38 -23.63 16.69
N PRO A 122 8.63 -24.74 16.89
CA PRO A 122 9.13 -26.09 16.66
C PRO A 122 9.55 -26.28 15.20
N LYS A 123 10.72 -26.90 14.98
CA LYS A 123 11.25 -27.17 13.64
C LYS A 123 10.67 -28.43 13.00
N LYS A 124 10.30 -29.41 13.83
CA LYS A 124 9.79 -30.70 13.36
C LYS A 124 8.28 -30.68 13.20
N PRO A 125 7.74 -31.21 12.11
CA PRO A 125 6.29 -31.28 11.90
C PRO A 125 5.54 -31.97 13.04
N GLU A 126 6.13 -33.03 13.62
CA GLU A 126 5.52 -33.80 14.71
C GLU A 126 5.36 -32.94 15.99
N ASP A 127 6.26 -31.98 16.20
CA ASP A 127 6.18 -31.08 17.35
C ASP A 127 5.24 -29.89 17.05
N GLN A 128 5.17 -29.46 15.80
CA GLN A 128 4.18 -28.46 15.36
C GLN A 128 2.75 -29.00 15.50
N ALA A 129 2.53 -30.27 15.19
CA ALA A 129 1.22 -30.92 15.31
C ALA A 129 0.73 -31.02 16.77
N LYS A 130 1.61 -30.88 17.77
CA LYS A 130 1.26 -30.88 19.20
C LYS A 130 0.82 -29.51 19.71
N LEU A 131 1.01 -28.45 18.92
CA LEU A 131 0.58 -27.11 19.29
C LEU A 131 -0.94 -27.02 19.25
N PRO A 132 -1.59 -26.31 20.19
CA PRO A 132 -3.04 -26.12 20.21
C PRO A 132 -3.53 -25.32 19.00
N ALA A 133 -2.66 -24.49 18.42
CA ALA A 133 -2.86 -23.76 17.17
C ALA A 133 -1.51 -23.41 16.56
N LEU A 134 -1.45 -23.26 15.24
CA LEU A 134 -0.32 -22.65 14.57
C LEU A 134 -0.40 -21.12 14.79
N SER A 135 0.32 -20.68 15.82
CA SER A 135 0.37 -19.27 16.21
C SER A 135 1.59 -18.57 15.61
N TYR A 136 1.57 -17.26 15.62
CA TYR A 136 2.73 -16.44 15.21
C TYR A 136 3.88 -16.59 16.21
N ARG A 137 5.10 -16.35 15.76
CA ARG A 137 6.29 -16.32 16.62
C ARG A 137 6.36 -15.07 17.49
N ASN A 138 5.86 -13.95 16.96
CA ASN A 138 5.88 -12.65 17.63
C ASN A 138 4.88 -11.66 16.96
N MET A 139 4.76 -10.48 17.58
CA MET A 139 3.89 -9.40 17.10
C MET A 139 4.23 -8.94 15.67
N LEU A 140 5.51 -8.82 15.36
CA LEU A 140 5.95 -8.34 14.03
C LEU A 140 5.53 -9.31 12.92
N GLU A 141 5.66 -10.61 13.13
CA GLU A 141 5.20 -11.63 12.20
C GLU A 141 3.67 -11.56 12.02
N LYS A 142 2.92 -11.44 13.12
CA LYS A 142 1.46 -11.29 13.06
C LYS A 142 1.04 -10.06 12.24
N VAL A 143 1.64 -8.91 12.50
CA VAL A 143 1.36 -7.69 11.73
C VAL A 143 1.75 -7.86 10.26
N ALA A 144 2.90 -8.46 9.99
CA ALA A 144 3.35 -8.68 8.62
C ALA A 144 2.36 -9.54 7.83
N GLU A 145 1.93 -10.67 8.37
CA GLU A 145 0.94 -11.53 7.71
C GLU A 145 -0.42 -10.85 7.57
N SER A 146 -0.87 -10.11 8.58
CA SER A 146 -2.14 -9.38 8.51
C SER A 146 -2.18 -8.32 7.41
N PHE A 147 -1.04 -7.80 7.01
CA PHE A 147 -0.91 -6.83 5.93
C PHE A 147 -0.25 -7.41 4.67
N HIS A 148 -0.29 -8.73 4.50
CA HIS A 148 0.19 -9.46 3.33
C HIS A 148 1.65 -9.17 2.97
N THR A 149 2.50 -8.90 3.98
CA THR A 149 3.90 -8.51 3.79
C THR A 149 4.86 -9.33 4.65
N THR A 150 6.14 -8.94 4.70
CA THR A 150 7.15 -9.60 5.53
C THR A 150 7.63 -8.71 6.68
N PRO A 151 8.16 -9.31 7.78
CA PRO A 151 8.85 -8.57 8.83
C PRO A 151 9.93 -7.63 8.29
N GLU A 152 10.72 -8.09 7.33
CA GLU A 152 11.80 -7.32 6.71
C GLU A 152 11.27 -6.10 5.96
N THR A 153 10.14 -6.25 5.27
CA THR A 153 9.45 -5.15 4.57
C THR A 153 8.95 -4.11 5.56
N ILE A 154 8.35 -4.52 6.68
CA ILE A 154 7.92 -3.58 7.73
C ILE A 154 9.11 -2.80 8.27
N VAL A 155 10.23 -3.47 8.56
CA VAL A 155 11.46 -2.81 9.01
C VAL A 155 11.99 -1.84 7.95
N ALA A 156 11.97 -2.21 6.68
CA ALA A 156 12.41 -1.34 5.58
C ALA A 156 11.52 -0.10 5.42
N LEU A 157 10.22 -0.21 5.68
CA LEU A 157 9.27 0.90 5.59
C LEU A 157 9.35 1.86 6.79
N ASN A 158 9.76 1.38 7.97
CA ASN A 158 9.67 2.12 9.24
C ASN A 158 11.02 2.38 9.90
N GLY A 159 12.07 1.73 9.42
CA GLY A 159 13.41 1.75 10.01
C GLY A 159 13.61 0.69 11.10
N PRO A 160 14.89 0.36 11.42
CA PRO A 160 15.24 -0.74 12.32
C PRO A 160 14.89 -0.47 13.79
N LYS A 161 14.58 0.77 14.15
CA LYS A 161 14.20 1.17 15.51
C LYS A 161 12.68 1.31 15.69
N ALA A 162 11.88 0.96 14.69
CA ALA A 162 10.43 1.02 14.80
C ALA A 162 9.92 0.09 15.91
N LEU A 163 9.10 0.66 16.79
CA LEU A 163 8.47 -0.10 17.88
C LEU A 163 7.20 -0.76 17.36
N ILE A 164 7.04 -2.04 17.70
CA ILE A 164 5.84 -2.83 17.38
C ILE A 164 5.08 -3.07 18.68
N GLY A 165 3.87 -2.55 18.77
CA GLY A 165 3.06 -2.72 19.97
C GLY A 165 1.74 -1.93 19.90
N PRO A 166 0.86 -2.10 20.89
CA PRO A 166 -0.42 -1.41 20.92
C PRO A 166 -0.24 0.10 20.91
N GLY A 167 -1.01 0.81 20.08
CA GLY A 167 -0.96 2.25 19.98
C GLY A 167 0.20 2.81 19.16
N GLN A 168 1.17 2.00 18.76
CA GLN A 168 2.24 2.41 17.86
C GLN A 168 1.71 2.61 16.44
N THR A 169 2.30 3.56 15.72
CA THR A 169 1.92 3.86 14.34
C THR A 169 3.00 3.41 13.39
N LEU A 170 2.62 2.57 12.43
CA LEU A 170 3.52 2.03 11.42
C LEU A 170 3.06 2.42 10.01
N ARG A 171 4.01 2.58 9.11
CA ARG A 171 3.79 2.61 7.66
C ARG A 171 3.70 1.17 7.17
N LEU A 172 2.55 0.79 6.62
CA LEU A 172 2.26 -0.56 6.15
C LEU A 172 1.75 -0.52 4.70
N PRO A 173 1.73 -1.66 3.98
CA PRO A 173 1.06 -1.76 2.68
C PRO A 173 -0.39 -1.29 2.79
N ASN A 174 -0.87 -0.56 1.80
CA ASN A 174 -2.24 -0.04 1.80
C ASN A 174 -3.24 -1.09 1.31
N VAL A 175 -3.38 -2.16 2.07
CA VAL A 175 -4.32 -3.27 1.84
C VAL A 175 -5.30 -3.34 3.01
N LEU A 176 -6.38 -4.10 2.84
CA LEU A 176 -7.24 -4.45 3.96
C LEU A 176 -6.49 -5.47 4.82
N ALA A 177 -6.38 -5.19 6.11
CA ALA A 177 -5.81 -6.17 7.04
C ALA A 177 -6.66 -7.45 7.00
N ALA A 178 -6.01 -8.61 6.93
CA ALA A 178 -6.70 -9.88 7.03
C ALA A 178 -7.42 -9.96 8.38
N ASN A 179 -8.72 -10.18 8.35
CA ASN A 179 -9.54 -10.45 9.53
C ASN A 179 -9.78 -11.96 9.61
N ARG A 180 -9.54 -12.55 10.78
CA ARG A 180 -9.83 -13.97 11.04
C ARG A 180 -11.21 -14.20 11.64
N ASP A 181 -11.96 -13.15 11.91
CA ASP A 181 -13.34 -13.24 12.39
C ASP A 181 -14.24 -13.66 11.22
N TYR A 182 -14.27 -14.96 10.99
CA TYR A 182 -15.31 -15.56 10.14
C TYR A 182 -16.58 -15.62 10.97
N GLU A 183 -17.53 -14.77 10.68
CA GLU A 183 -18.89 -15.00 11.10
C GLU A 183 -19.39 -16.24 10.35
N GLY A 184 -19.48 -17.37 11.05
CA GLY A 184 -20.01 -18.62 10.54
C GLY A 184 -21.55 -18.60 10.49
#